data_c60537c8833ff1c68e5bb95264476226
#
_entry.id   c60537c8833ff1c68e5bb95264476226
#
_cell.length_a   1.000
_cell.length_b   1.000
_cell.length_c   1.000
_cell.angle_alpha   90.00
_cell.angle_beta   90.00
_cell.angle_gamma   90.00
#
_symmetry.space_group_name_H-M   'P 1'
#
loop_
_entity.id
_entity.type
_entity.pdbx_description
1 polymer ?
#
loop_
_entity_poly.entity_id
_entity_poly.type
_entity_poly.pdbx_seq_one_letter_code
_entity_poly.pdbx_strand_id
1 'polypeptide(L)'
;MLQNSGLDVTTKRSQLFTLITPEEVKINTGLQANVNNDSIIIPIVTAMNLYIKPILGDTLFNNLKDHFIAVNRNPNNLPDGTTLPDNINYKELYEKVFLPLCWWSFIEALIVVAVKIDEKGIMFNGSSFSENAEAAGYNQINNRQRKIAESYTDELKCYVKETITDKNLLS
;
A
#
# COMPACT_ATOMS: atom_id res chain seq x y z
N MET A 1 38.27 16.73 -10.85
CA MET A 1 37.59 16.42 -9.56
C MET A 1 36.11 16.23 -9.88
N LEU A 2 35.65 14.99 -9.97
CA LEU A 2 34.22 14.67 -10.13
C LEU A 2 33.61 14.71 -8.74
N GLN A 3 32.79 15.71 -8.47
CA GLN A 3 31.95 15.74 -7.29
C GLN A 3 30.90 14.63 -7.40
N ASN A 4 31.07 13.57 -6.62
CA ASN A 4 30.03 12.59 -6.35
C ASN A 4 28.89 13.33 -5.64
N SER A 5 27.86 13.73 -6.40
CA SER A 5 26.57 14.08 -5.84
C SER A 5 25.93 12.77 -5.34
N GLY A 6 26.33 12.34 -4.16
CA GLY A 6 25.66 11.28 -3.42
C GLY A 6 24.23 11.72 -3.15
N LEU A 7 23.34 11.41 -4.10
CA LEU A 7 21.92 11.57 -3.88
C LEU A 7 21.55 10.63 -2.72
N ASP A 8 21.25 11.24 -1.58
CA ASP A 8 20.79 10.51 -0.41
C ASP A 8 19.49 9.76 -0.78
N VAL A 9 19.64 8.45 -0.92
CA VAL A 9 18.55 7.54 -1.29
C VAL A 9 17.42 7.59 -0.28
N THR A 10 17.74 7.90 0.98
CA THR A 10 16.78 8.03 2.09
C THR A 10 15.87 9.24 1.86
N THR A 11 16.43 10.36 1.43
CA THR A 11 15.67 11.59 1.15
C THR A 11 14.69 11.40 -0.02
N LYS A 12 15.07 10.64 -1.05
CA LYS A 12 14.18 10.35 -2.18
C LYS A 12 13.00 9.46 -1.81
N ARG A 13 13.17 8.51 -0.91
CA ARG A 13 12.09 7.63 -0.47
C ARG A 13 11.03 8.38 0.34
N SER A 14 11.44 9.28 1.22
CA SER A 14 10.52 10.11 2.02
C SER A 14 9.69 11.10 1.18
N GLN A 15 10.10 11.37 -0.08
CA GLN A 15 9.38 12.24 -1.01
C GLN A 15 8.32 11.48 -1.85
N LEU A 16 8.27 10.15 -1.78
CA LEU A 16 7.26 9.38 -2.51
C LEU A 16 5.88 9.63 -1.89
N PHE A 17 4.91 9.89 -2.77
CA PHE A 17 3.52 10.00 -2.34
C PHE A 17 2.99 8.65 -1.91
N THR A 18 2.35 8.61 -0.73
CA THR A 18 1.61 7.45 -0.22
C THR A 18 0.28 7.90 0.34
N LEU A 19 -0.79 7.12 0.13
CA LEU A 19 -2.12 7.34 0.72
C LEU A 19 -2.17 6.94 2.20
N ILE A 20 -1.28 6.07 2.64
CA ILE A 20 -1.17 5.61 4.03
C ILE A 20 0.28 5.73 4.49
N THR A 21 0.48 5.74 5.79
CA THR A 21 1.79 5.79 6.43
C THR A 21 2.30 4.37 6.78
N PRO A 22 3.62 4.17 6.96
CA PRO A 22 4.17 2.94 7.50
C PRO A 22 3.60 2.55 8.87
N GLU A 23 3.31 3.53 9.73
CA GLU A 23 2.70 3.33 11.03
C GLU A 23 1.29 2.76 10.90
N GLU A 24 0.49 3.26 9.97
CA GLU A 24 -0.86 2.74 9.71
C GLU A 24 -0.82 1.30 9.23
N VAL A 25 0.16 0.93 8.38
CA VAL A 25 0.37 -0.47 7.99
C VAL A 25 0.67 -1.33 9.23
N LYS A 26 1.59 -0.90 10.10
CA LYS A 26 1.94 -1.66 11.31
C LYS A 26 0.76 -1.83 12.26
N ILE A 27 -0.01 -0.77 12.49
CA ILE A 27 -1.15 -0.78 13.42
C ILE A 27 -2.28 -1.69 12.91
N ASN A 28 -2.55 -1.69 11.60
CA ASN A 28 -3.69 -2.38 11.00
C ASN A 28 -3.37 -3.79 10.49
N THR A 29 -2.11 -4.20 10.59
CA THR A 29 -1.66 -5.54 10.17
C THR A 29 -0.85 -6.22 11.27
N GLY A 30 -0.26 -7.36 11.00
CA GLY A 30 0.63 -8.04 11.93
C GLY A 30 2.10 -7.62 11.84
N LEU A 31 2.41 -6.53 11.14
CA LEU A 31 3.80 -6.08 10.99
C LEU A 31 4.34 -5.54 12.31
N GLN A 32 5.53 -6.00 12.71
CA GLN A 32 6.13 -5.61 13.98
C GLN A 32 6.52 -4.13 13.99
N ALA A 33 6.35 -3.48 15.13
CA ALA A 33 6.63 -2.05 15.31
C ALA A 33 8.11 -1.67 15.06
N ASN A 34 9.05 -2.61 15.27
CA ASN A 34 10.48 -2.41 15.08
C ASN A 34 10.95 -2.48 13.61
N VAL A 35 10.08 -2.83 12.67
CA VAL A 35 10.41 -2.77 11.23
C VAL A 35 10.65 -1.32 10.84
N ASN A 36 11.77 -1.07 10.13
CA ASN A 36 12.10 0.28 9.69
C ASN A 36 11.05 0.82 8.71
N ASN A 37 10.55 2.03 8.97
CA ASN A 37 9.54 2.70 8.14
C ASN A 37 10.00 2.86 6.69
N ASP A 38 11.26 3.20 6.44
CA ASP A 38 11.79 3.36 5.08
C ASP A 38 11.69 2.08 4.25
N SER A 39 11.71 0.91 4.91
CA SER A 39 11.54 -0.39 4.24
C SER A 39 10.09 -0.66 3.82
N ILE A 40 9.12 0.08 4.37
CA ILE A 40 7.69 -0.09 4.11
C ILE A 40 7.19 0.88 3.03
N ILE A 41 7.86 2.00 2.80
CA ILE A 41 7.42 3.03 1.83
C ILE A 41 7.30 2.44 0.41
N ILE A 42 8.31 1.72 -0.07
CA ILE A 42 8.26 1.09 -1.40
C ILE A 42 7.15 0.03 -1.51
N PRO A 43 6.98 -0.90 -0.56
CA PRO A 43 5.81 -1.76 -0.45
C PRO A 43 4.47 -1.04 -0.57
N ILE A 44 4.28 0.10 0.12
CA ILE A 44 3.05 0.90 0.01
C ILE A 44 2.85 1.41 -1.42
N VAL A 45 3.88 2.01 -2.01
CA VAL A 45 3.81 2.50 -3.40
C VAL A 45 3.53 1.37 -4.38
N THR A 46 4.14 0.21 -4.19
CA THR A 46 3.89 -1.00 -4.99
C THR A 46 2.43 -1.43 -4.86
N ALA A 47 1.93 -1.53 -3.63
CA ALA A 47 0.56 -1.93 -3.36
C ALA A 47 -0.46 -0.93 -3.96
N MET A 48 -0.22 0.37 -3.86
CA MET A 48 -1.06 1.38 -4.50
C MET A 48 -1.19 1.16 -6.01
N ASN A 49 -0.06 0.91 -6.69
CA ASN A 49 -0.03 0.79 -8.14
C ASN A 49 -0.52 -0.56 -8.66
N LEU A 50 -0.24 -1.66 -7.94
CA LEU A 50 -0.59 -3.00 -8.40
C LEU A 50 -2.00 -3.43 -8.03
N TYR A 51 -2.52 -2.99 -6.88
CA TYR A 51 -3.77 -3.53 -6.35
C TYR A 51 -4.89 -2.50 -6.24
N ILE A 52 -4.59 -1.22 -5.97
CA ILE A 52 -5.62 -0.19 -5.78
C ILE A 52 -5.91 0.55 -7.09
N LYS A 53 -4.87 1.05 -7.73
CA LYS A 53 -5.00 1.83 -8.96
C LYS A 53 -5.77 1.11 -10.07
N PRO A 54 -5.57 -0.21 -10.34
CA PRO A 54 -6.35 -0.92 -11.36
C PRO A 54 -7.85 -1.05 -11.06
N ILE A 55 -8.24 -0.95 -9.78
CA ILE A 55 -9.66 -1.00 -9.37
C ILE A 55 -10.32 0.36 -9.56
N LEU A 56 -9.62 1.43 -9.21
CA LEU A 56 -10.15 2.79 -9.31
C LEU A 56 -10.06 3.36 -10.73
N GLY A 57 -9.14 2.87 -11.56
CA GLY A 57 -8.75 3.53 -12.81
C GLY A 57 -7.86 4.74 -12.56
N ASP A 58 -7.20 5.22 -13.62
CA ASP A 58 -6.22 6.31 -13.51
C ASP A 58 -6.85 7.61 -13.06
N THR A 59 -8.01 7.95 -13.60
CA THR A 59 -8.68 9.23 -13.33
C THR A 59 -9.14 9.32 -11.88
N LEU A 60 -9.89 8.32 -11.39
CA LEU A 60 -10.40 8.33 -10.02
C LEU A 60 -9.27 8.24 -8.99
N PHE A 61 -8.24 7.43 -9.28
CA PHE A 61 -7.07 7.32 -8.41
C PHE A 61 -6.33 8.66 -8.30
N ASN A 62 -6.13 9.38 -9.41
CA ASN A 62 -5.47 10.68 -9.39
C ASN A 62 -6.34 11.73 -8.67
N ASN A 63 -7.65 11.73 -8.89
CA ASN A 63 -8.57 12.61 -8.16
C ASN A 63 -8.50 12.38 -6.65
N LEU A 64 -8.56 11.12 -6.20
CA LEU A 64 -8.40 10.78 -4.78
C LEU A 64 -7.07 11.27 -4.22
N LYS A 65 -5.98 11.06 -4.95
CA LYS A 65 -4.64 11.51 -4.59
C LYS A 65 -4.59 13.04 -4.44
N ASP A 66 -5.13 13.78 -5.41
CA ASP A 66 -5.09 15.24 -5.42
C ASP A 66 -5.93 15.81 -4.27
N HIS A 67 -7.10 15.24 -4.00
CA HIS A 67 -7.89 15.60 -2.83
C HIS A 67 -7.18 15.29 -1.52
N PHE A 68 -6.54 14.12 -1.40
CA PHE A 68 -5.78 13.75 -0.22
C PHE A 68 -4.59 14.69 0.04
N ILE A 69 -3.91 15.14 -1.01
CA ILE A 69 -2.83 16.15 -0.91
C ILE A 69 -3.41 17.50 -0.49
N ALA A 70 -4.50 17.94 -1.11
CA ALA A 70 -5.14 19.24 -0.84
C ALA A 70 -5.58 19.39 0.63
N VAL A 71 -5.97 18.31 1.27
CA VAL A 71 -6.33 18.28 2.70
C VAL A 71 -5.15 17.99 3.64
N ASN A 72 -3.92 18.22 3.16
CA ASN A 72 -2.69 18.00 3.93
C ASN A 72 -2.53 16.56 4.45
N ARG A 73 -2.98 15.58 3.68
CA ARG A 73 -2.93 14.15 4.01
C ARG A 73 -3.69 13.78 5.30
N ASN A 74 -4.67 14.58 5.69
CA ASN A 74 -5.56 14.25 6.78
C ASN A 74 -6.89 13.78 6.22
N PRO A 75 -7.21 12.47 6.29
CA PRO A 75 -8.44 11.93 5.72
C PRO A 75 -9.70 12.51 6.37
N ASN A 76 -9.62 13.01 7.61
CA ASN A 76 -10.73 13.65 8.29
C ASN A 76 -11.13 15.00 7.67
N ASN A 77 -10.24 15.60 6.89
CA ASN A 77 -10.51 16.84 6.16
C ASN A 77 -11.01 16.60 4.73
N LEU A 78 -11.06 15.34 4.26
CA LEU A 78 -11.68 15.03 2.99
C LEU A 78 -13.17 15.42 3.03
N PRO A 79 -13.72 15.97 1.93
CA PRO A 79 -15.11 16.37 1.89
C PRO A 79 -16.03 15.23 2.29
N ASP A 80 -17.00 15.53 3.13
CA ASP A 80 -18.07 14.61 3.52
C ASP A 80 -19.27 14.84 2.58
N GLY A 81 -19.66 13.81 1.85
CA GLY A 81 -20.74 13.90 0.89
C GLY A 81 -20.36 14.38 -0.51
N THR A 82 -21.37 14.56 -1.34
CA THR A 82 -21.29 14.80 -2.79
C THR A 82 -21.16 16.28 -3.13
N THR A 83 -20.10 16.93 -2.71
CA THR A 83 -19.89 18.37 -2.97
C THR A 83 -19.02 18.65 -4.19
N LEU A 84 -18.51 17.62 -4.83
CA LEU A 84 -17.61 17.73 -5.97
C LEU A 84 -18.34 17.54 -7.31
N PRO A 85 -17.77 18.06 -8.42
CA PRO A 85 -18.42 17.98 -9.73
C PRO A 85 -18.75 16.55 -10.20
N ASP A 86 -18.02 15.57 -9.68
CA ASP A 86 -18.17 14.14 -10.01
C ASP A 86 -19.09 13.37 -9.03
N ASN A 87 -19.67 14.06 -8.05
CA ASN A 87 -20.56 13.47 -7.03
C ASN A 87 -19.91 12.32 -6.23
N ILE A 88 -18.61 12.31 -6.06
CA ILE A 88 -17.90 11.27 -5.32
C ILE A 88 -17.63 11.71 -3.89
N ASN A 89 -17.93 10.85 -2.92
CA ASN A 89 -17.52 11.01 -1.53
C ASN A 89 -16.10 10.47 -1.36
N TYR A 90 -15.11 11.35 -1.52
CA TYR A 90 -13.69 10.97 -1.43
C TYR A 90 -13.28 10.48 -0.03
N LYS A 91 -13.96 10.92 1.03
CA LYS A 91 -13.71 10.42 2.38
C LYS A 91 -14.13 8.96 2.50
N GLU A 92 -15.34 8.64 2.05
CA GLU A 92 -15.82 7.26 2.04
C GLU A 92 -14.99 6.36 1.12
N LEU A 93 -14.63 6.87 -0.07
CA LEU A 93 -13.73 6.15 -0.98
C LEU A 93 -12.38 5.86 -0.32
N TYR A 94 -11.80 6.84 0.39
CA TYR A 94 -10.55 6.64 1.13
C TYR A 94 -10.70 5.56 2.20
N GLU A 95 -11.78 5.59 2.97
CA GLU A 95 -12.08 4.57 4.00
C GLU A 95 -12.16 3.15 3.39
N LYS A 96 -12.75 3.03 2.19
CA LYS A 96 -12.79 1.75 1.46
C LYS A 96 -11.44 1.32 0.89
N VAL A 97 -10.57 2.26 0.54
CA VAL A 97 -9.20 2.00 0.04
C VAL A 97 -8.24 1.64 1.18
N PHE A 98 -8.46 2.15 2.38
CA PHE A 98 -7.50 2.11 3.49
C PHE A 98 -7.09 0.69 3.89
N LEU A 99 -8.05 -0.17 4.22
CA LEU A 99 -7.73 -1.53 4.69
C LEU A 99 -7.12 -2.43 3.61
N PRO A 100 -7.68 -2.52 2.38
CA PRO A 100 -7.02 -3.31 1.34
C PRO A 100 -5.60 -2.81 1.06
N LEU A 101 -5.37 -1.49 1.08
CA LEU A 101 -4.04 -0.94 0.88
C LEU A 101 -3.08 -1.31 2.03
N CYS A 102 -3.52 -1.28 3.30
CA CYS A 102 -2.71 -1.73 4.43
C CYS A 102 -2.29 -3.20 4.28
N TRP A 103 -3.23 -4.09 3.93
CA TRP A 103 -2.95 -5.52 3.84
C TRP A 103 -2.08 -5.88 2.63
N TRP A 104 -2.29 -5.26 1.47
CA TRP A 104 -1.40 -5.46 0.33
C TRP A 104 0.00 -4.90 0.59
N SER A 105 0.11 -3.73 1.23
CA SER A 105 1.40 -3.16 1.63
C SER A 105 2.15 -4.07 2.61
N PHE A 106 1.43 -4.72 3.53
CA PHE A 106 2.00 -5.70 4.44
C PHE A 106 2.56 -6.92 3.69
N ILE A 107 1.81 -7.46 2.72
CA ILE A 107 2.26 -8.60 1.90
C ILE A 107 3.53 -8.24 1.12
N GLU A 108 3.56 -7.07 0.48
CA GLU A 108 4.73 -6.58 -0.23
C GLU A 108 5.92 -6.34 0.72
N ALA A 109 5.65 -5.84 1.95
CA ALA A 109 6.69 -5.64 2.95
C ALA A 109 7.28 -6.95 3.47
N LEU A 110 6.50 -8.04 3.58
CA LEU A 110 7.00 -9.35 3.99
C LEU A 110 8.11 -9.84 3.07
N ILE A 111 8.01 -9.59 1.77
CA ILE A 111 9.04 -9.97 0.79
C ILE A 111 10.32 -9.21 1.09
N VAL A 112 10.23 -7.90 1.35
CA VAL A 112 11.39 -7.04 1.61
C VAL A 112 12.07 -7.38 2.94
N VAL A 113 11.26 -7.71 3.97
CA VAL A 113 11.76 -8.00 5.32
C VAL A 113 12.30 -9.42 5.43
N ALA A 114 11.66 -10.39 4.76
CA ALA A 114 12.05 -11.80 4.81
C ALA A 114 13.28 -12.12 3.94
N VAL A 115 13.53 -11.34 2.90
CA VAL A 115 14.59 -11.61 1.93
C VAL A 115 15.71 -10.60 2.07
N LYS A 116 16.92 -11.08 2.40
CA LYS A 116 18.16 -10.31 2.23
C LYS A 116 18.83 -10.72 0.93
N ILE A 117 19.10 -9.74 0.10
CA ILE A 117 19.94 -9.92 -1.09
C ILE A 117 21.31 -9.34 -0.75
N ASP A 118 22.29 -10.19 -0.64
CA ASP A 118 23.70 -9.79 -0.45
C ASP A 118 24.58 -10.32 -1.61
N GLU A 119 25.88 -10.07 -1.52
CA GLU A 119 26.85 -10.52 -2.53
C GLU A 119 26.91 -12.06 -2.71
N LYS A 120 26.33 -12.82 -1.75
CA LYS A 120 26.28 -14.29 -1.77
C LYS A 120 24.98 -14.84 -2.35
N GLY A 121 24.04 -13.96 -2.70
CA GLY A 121 22.75 -14.31 -3.27
C GLY A 121 21.54 -13.97 -2.40
N ILE A 122 20.42 -14.62 -2.67
CA ILE A 122 19.18 -14.42 -1.92
C ILE A 122 19.20 -15.27 -0.66
N MET A 123 19.16 -14.62 0.51
CA MET A 123 19.08 -15.30 1.80
C MET A 123 17.77 -14.96 2.51
N PHE A 124 17.12 -15.97 3.09
CA PHE A 124 15.99 -15.74 3.99
C PHE A 124 16.52 -15.44 5.40
N ASN A 125 15.92 -14.45 6.05
CA ASN A 125 16.21 -14.13 7.45
C ASN A 125 15.60 -15.21 8.37
N GLY A 126 16.20 -16.39 8.41
CA GLY A 126 15.81 -17.50 9.28
C GLY A 126 17.02 -18.02 10.04
N SER A 127 16.86 -18.35 11.31
CA SER A 127 17.82 -19.15 12.05
C SER A 127 17.82 -20.58 11.48
N SER A 128 18.94 -21.23 11.47
CA SER A 128 19.35 -22.52 10.89
C SER A 128 18.44 -23.76 11.12
N PHE A 129 17.14 -23.61 11.20
CA PHE A 129 16.18 -24.70 11.33
C PHE A 129 15.43 -24.92 10.02
N SER A 130 15.77 -26.01 9.34
CA SER A 130 15.02 -26.65 8.25
C SER A 130 14.36 -25.71 7.21
N GLU A 131 15.11 -25.37 6.16
CA GLU A 131 14.65 -24.57 5.01
C GLU A 131 13.27 -24.95 4.45
N ASN A 132 12.89 -26.22 4.49
CA ASN A 132 11.61 -26.70 3.98
C ASN A 132 10.42 -26.37 4.91
N ALA A 133 10.60 -26.41 6.23
CA ALA A 133 9.55 -26.09 7.19
C ALA A 133 9.28 -24.59 7.26
N GLU A 134 10.33 -23.79 7.10
CA GLU A 134 10.25 -22.31 7.05
C GLU A 134 9.53 -21.84 5.77
N ALA A 135 9.86 -22.43 4.62
CA ALA A 135 9.19 -22.12 3.36
C ALA A 135 7.70 -22.49 3.37
N ALA A 136 7.33 -23.64 3.94
CA ALA A 136 5.94 -24.05 4.08
C ALA A 136 5.15 -23.14 5.02
N GLY A 137 5.74 -22.77 6.17
CA GLY A 137 5.15 -21.84 7.11
C GLY A 137 4.96 -20.43 6.53
N TYR A 138 5.96 -19.93 5.80
CA TYR A 138 5.88 -18.65 5.11
C TYR A 138 4.76 -18.64 4.06
N ASN A 139 4.65 -19.70 3.26
CA ASN A 139 3.60 -19.81 2.25
C ASN A 139 2.20 -19.89 2.88
N GLN A 140 2.06 -20.57 4.00
CA GLN A 140 0.78 -20.65 4.71
C GLN A 140 0.36 -19.28 5.28
N ILE A 141 1.29 -18.55 5.90
CA ILE A 141 1.05 -17.19 6.40
C ILE A 141 0.69 -16.27 5.25
N ASN A 142 1.49 -16.27 4.18
CA ASN A 142 1.26 -15.42 3.02
C ASN A 142 -0.11 -15.68 2.37
N ASN A 143 -0.51 -16.95 2.22
CA ASN A 143 -1.81 -17.32 1.67
C ASN A 143 -2.98 -16.85 2.55
N ARG A 144 -2.84 -16.90 3.88
CA ARG A 144 -3.85 -16.36 4.80
C ARG A 144 -3.97 -14.85 4.66
N GLN A 145 -2.85 -14.14 4.63
CA GLN A 145 -2.84 -12.68 4.51
C GLN A 145 -3.41 -12.22 3.16
N ARG A 146 -3.11 -12.94 2.08
CA ARG A 146 -3.70 -12.70 0.76
C ARG A 146 -5.22 -12.80 0.78
N LYS A 147 -5.78 -13.82 1.39
CA LYS A 147 -7.25 -13.97 1.50
C LYS A 147 -7.89 -12.79 2.25
N ILE A 148 -7.23 -12.26 3.28
CA ILE A 148 -7.71 -11.08 4.00
C ILE A 148 -7.65 -9.84 3.08
N ALA A 149 -6.53 -9.62 2.39
CA ALA A 149 -6.38 -8.51 1.46
C ALA A 149 -7.39 -8.59 0.32
N GLU A 150 -7.63 -9.79 -0.24
CA GLU A 150 -8.62 -10.05 -1.29
C GLU A 150 -10.04 -9.74 -0.81
N SER A 151 -10.41 -10.14 0.41
CA SER A 151 -11.73 -9.84 0.98
C SER A 151 -12.00 -8.33 1.03
N TYR A 152 -11.07 -7.55 1.57
CA TYR A 152 -11.20 -6.08 1.59
C TYR A 152 -11.17 -5.48 0.18
N THR A 153 -10.40 -6.07 -0.73
CA THR A 153 -10.35 -5.65 -2.13
C THR A 153 -11.68 -5.86 -2.83
N ASP A 154 -12.37 -6.95 -2.54
CA ASP A 154 -13.67 -7.24 -3.13
C ASP A 154 -14.76 -6.32 -2.57
N GLU A 155 -14.68 -5.91 -1.30
CA GLU A 155 -15.53 -4.85 -0.75
C GLU A 155 -15.30 -3.51 -1.46
N LEU A 156 -14.04 -3.14 -1.74
CA LEU A 156 -13.72 -1.94 -2.51
C LEU A 156 -14.29 -2.01 -3.94
N LYS A 157 -14.13 -3.15 -4.62
CA LYS A 157 -14.70 -3.34 -5.97
C LYS A 157 -16.22 -3.22 -5.98
N CYS A 158 -16.91 -3.80 -4.99
CA CYS A 158 -18.36 -3.66 -4.85
C CYS A 158 -18.75 -2.19 -4.67
N TYR A 159 -18.09 -1.48 -3.76
CA TYR A 159 -18.32 -0.06 -3.55
C TYR A 159 -18.15 0.77 -4.83
N VAL A 160 -17.03 0.59 -5.52
CA VAL A 160 -16.75 1.30 -6.79
C VAL A 160 -17.82 1.02 -7.83
N LYS A 161 -18.23 -0.24 -7.98
CA LYS A 161 -19.26 -0.65 -8.94
C LYS A 161 -20.64 -0.08 -8.63
N GLU A 162 -20.98 0.02 -7.35
CA GLU A 162 -22.32 0.46 -6.91
C GLU A 162 -22.44 1.98 -6.82
N THR A 163 -21.38 2.65 -6.42
CA THR A 163 -21.41 4.08 -6.09
C THR A 163 -20.92 4.95 -7.23
N ILE A 164 -19.96 4.47 -8.03
CA ILE A 164 -19.36 5.26 -9.09
C ILE A 164 -20.04 4.92 -10.43
N THR A 165 -21.01 5.75 -10.79
CA THR A 165 -21.81 5.56 -12.00
C THR A 165 -21.16 6.13 -13.27
N ASP A 166 -20.23 7.06 -13.13
CA ASP A 166 -19.53 7.66 -14.28
C ASP A 166 -18.35 6.77 -14.70
N LYS A 167 -18.55 6.07 -15.82
CA LYS A 167 -17.53 5.17 -16.39
C LYS A 167 -16.26 5.87 -16.84
N ASN A 168 -16.32 7.19 -17.11
CA ASN A 168 -15.14 7.95 -17.51
C ASN A 168 -14.15 8.15 -16.35
N LEU A 169 -14.59 7.98 -15.10
CA LEU A 169 -13.75 8.07 -13.92
C LEU A 169 -13.00 6.76 -13.64
N LEU A 170 -13.43 5.66 -14.23
CA LEU A 170 -12.82 4.34 -14.06
C LEU A 170 -11.85 3.96 -15.20
N SER A 171 -11.55 4.91 -16.08
CA SER A 171 -10.62 4.75 -17.21
C SER A 171 -9.17 5.13 -16.87
#